data_e74388bd4b781003ba73e8a4c5346d03
#
_entry.id   e74388bd4b781003ba73e8a4c5346d03
#
_cell.length_a   1.000
_cell.length_b   1.000
_cell.length_c   1.000
_cell.angle_alpha   90.00
_cell.angle_beta   90.00
_cell.angle_gamma   90.00
#
_symmetry.space_group_name_H-M   'P 1'
#
loop_
_entity.id
_entity.type
_entity.pdbx_description
1 polymer ?
#
loop_
_entity_poly.entity_id
_entity_poly.type
_entity_poly.pdbx_seq_one_letter_code
_entity_poly.pdbx_strand_id
1 'polypeptide(L)'
;MAKEVQIADIKKLLKPSKVFVPLASTNSKYYDLFVEVGETVLVGEKIAERYGEQRTPIFSSVSGKVVGIEPMEYYSGILVDHLVIENDKKDSEVDFEPMVGLETAKNIQSKLGDLGIRGLDQSGLYTRFDFTRTIKHVFVNAVFQNQAFLNVENDLYFDEMDEIIEGMQLLKKASLSQVTVLVDHDLHTTKFQEAGFDVVKVKPRVDSAWLYKAMKKVIGTDLPYDLMSVGVMFTPIHSCKAIHDAVRLGKPVTHTRLVLMCSDLDSSSAFDVKLGTHIRDIMHEMGKEYEEAASIFTGSVLNGFTMKTNNFAVSEHISSVGVVNDEVKEEVCIKCGLCNDICPVGILPQNIMDAEIRSVKARIVDLNTSECIECGLC
;
A
#
# COMPACT_ATOMS: atom_id res chain seq x y z
N MET A 1 -23.46 -15.21 4.87
CA MET A 1 -22.05 -15.38 5.30
C MET A 1 -21.23 -15.30 4.02
N ALA A 2 -20.34 -14.36 3.90
CA ALA A 2 -19.41 -14.30 2.76
C ALA A 2 -18.57 -15.58 2.78
N LYS A 3 -18.35 -16.19 1.62
CA LYS A 3 -17.49 -17.36 1.49
C LYS A 3 -16.06 -16.88 1.71
N GLU A 4 -15.39 -17.36 2.75
CA GLU A 4 -13.96 -17.13 2.94
C GLU A 4 -13.21 -17.91 1.84
N VAL A 5 -12.54 -17.19 0.96
CA VAL A 5 -11.65 -17.80 -0.02
C VAL A 5 -10.27 -17.84 0.61
N GLN A 6 -9.73 -19.03 0.85
CA GLN A 6 -8.35 -19.23 1.26
C GLN A 6 -7.48 -19.32 0.01
N ILE A 7 -6.51 -18.41 -0.10
CA ILE A 7 -5.47 -18.51 -1.14
C ILE A 7 -4.33 -19.34 -0.55
N ALA A 8 -4.23 -20.57 -1.01
CA ALA A 8 -3.29 -21.55 -0.45
C ALA A 8 -1.82 -21.31 -0.87
N ASP A 9 -1.59 -20.72 -2.06
CA ASP A 9 -0.27 -20.59 -2.65
C ASP A 9 -0.03 -19.21 -3.26
N ILE A 10 1.17 -18.67 -3.03
CA ILE A 10 1.64 -17.43 -3.67
C ILE A 10 2.38 -17.81 -4.96
N LYS A 11 1.85 -17.39 -6.09
CA LYS A 11 2.48 -17.59 -7.40
C LYS A 11 3.65 -16.62 -7.57
N LYS A 12 4.80 -17.10 -7.97
CA LYS A 12 5.98 -16.25 -8.19
C LYS A 12 6.09 -15.82 -9.66
N LEU A 13 5.91 -14.54 -9.93
CA LEU A 13 6.12 -13.91 -11.23
C LEU A 13 7.28 -12.90 -11.14
N LEU A 14 8.50 -13.42 -10.95
CA LEU A 14 9.69 -12.61 -10.68
C LEU A 14 10.56 -12.38 -11.94
N LYS A 15 10.13 -12.86 -13.11
CA LYS A 15 10.86 -12.71 -14.38
C LYS A 15 9.98 -12.17 -15.52
N PRO A 16 9.31 -11.01 -15.34
CA PRO A 16 8.57 -10.37 -16.42
C PRO A 16 9.52 -10.04 -17.57
N SER A 17 9.00 -9.93 -18.78
CA SER A 17 9.83 -9.57 -19.96
C SER A 17 10.30 -8.12 -19.90
N LYS A 18 9.47 -7.25 -19.38
CA LYS A 18 9.74 -5.81 -19.15
C LYS A 18 9.17 -5.40 -17.81
N VAL A 19 9.74 -4.33 -17.25
CA VAL A 19 9.15 -3.60 -16.14
C VAL A 19 8.98 -2.13 -16.52
N PHE A 20 7.93 -1.52 -15.96
CA PHE A 20 7.53 -0.14 -16.17
C PHE A 20 7.58 0.57 -14.80
N VAL A 21 8.67 1.30 -14.57
CA VAL A 21 8.93 1.92 -13.27
C VAL A 21 8.41 3.35 -13.27
N PRO A 22 7.43 3.71 -12.40
CA PRO A 22 6.84 5.04 -12.39
C PRO A 22 7.85 6.09 -11.92
N LEU A 23 8.12 7.09 -12.75
CA LEU A 23 9.03 8.20 -12.46
C LEU A 23 8.35 9.34 -11.71
N ALA A 24 7.04 9.51 -11.89
CA ALA A 24 6.22 10.51 -11.22
C ALA A 24 5.16 9.84 -10.33
N SER A 25 4.43 10.62 -9.56
CA SER A 25 3.33 10.15 -8.70
C SER A 25 2.23 11.21 -8.62
N THR A 26 1.15 10.92 -7.89
CA THR A 26 0.05 11.85 -7.65
C THR A 26 0.53 13.18 -7.05
N ASN A 27 1.50 13.11 -6.14
CA ASN A 27 1.98 14.26 -5.36
C ASN A 27 3.30 14.83 -5.89
N SER A 28 3.92 14.21 -6.89
CA SER A 28 5.19 14.66 -7.46
C SER A 28 5.26 14.39 -8.96
N LYS A 29 5.29 15.48 -9.73
CA LYS A 29 5.40 15.42 -11.21
C LYS A 29 6.84 15.55 -11.69
N TYR A 30 7.78 15.91 -10.81
CA TYR A 30 9.16 16.18 -11.18
C TYR A 30 10.07 15.05 -10.68
N TYR A 31 11.04 14.72 -11.51
CA TYR A 31 12.05 13.71 -11.22
C TYR A 31 13.37 14.03 -11.93
N ASP A 32 14.47 13.55 -11.36
CA ASP A 32 15.76 13.46 -12.04
C ASP A 32 15.99 12.01 -12.43
N LEU A 33 16.39 11.80 -13.67
CA LEU A 33 16.76 10.50 -14.20
C LEU A 33 18.29 10.37 -14.19
N PHE A 34 18.79 9.24 -13.71
CA PHE A 34 20.23 8.98 -13.58
C PHE A 34 20.75 7.99 -14.63
N VAL A 35 19.89 7.49 -15.49
CA VAL A 35 20.22 6.50 -16.53
C VAL A 35 19.70 6.96 -17.89
N GLU A 36 20.37 6.51 -18.96
CA GLU A 36 20.01 6.85 -20.34
C GLU A 36 19.40 5.64 -21.07
N VAL A 37 18.64 5.94 -22.16
CA VAL A 37 18.12 4.89 -23.04
C VAL A 37 19.28 4.16 -23.70
N GLY A 38 19.26 2.83 -23.60
CA GLY A 38 20.32 1.96 -24.09
C GLY A 38 21.30 1.50 -23.00
N GLU A 39 21.28 2.12 -21.83
CA GLU A 39 22.12 1.75 -20.69
C GLU A 39 21.63 0.47 -20.03
N THR A 40 22.54 -0.28 -19.44
CA THR A 40 22.24 -1.49 -18.67
C THR A 40 22.21 -1.16 -17.19
N VAL A 41 21.16 -1.61 -16.51
CA VAL A 41 20.95 -1.41 -15.08
C VAL A 41 20.93 -2.74 -14.33
N LEU A 42 21.19 -2.69 -13.03
CA LEU A 42 21.18 -3.83 -12.12
C LEU A 42 19.99 -3.76 -11.16
N VAL A 43 19.60 -4.89 -10.57
CA VAL A 43 18.61 -4.93 -9.50
C VAL A 43 19.12 -4.11 -8.32
N GLY A 44 18.28 -3.19 -7.82
CA GLY A 44 18.63 -2.32 -6.69
C GLY A 44 19.46 -1.09 -7.08
N GLU A 45 19.77 -0.88 -8.36
CA GLU A 45 20.42 0.35 -8.82
C GLU A 45 19.47 1.53 -8.74
N LYS A 46 19.95 2.66 -8.21
CA LYS A 46 19.20 3.92 -8.15
C LYS A 46 19.14 4.53 -9.55
N ILE A 47 17.96 4.45 -10.18
CA ILE A 47 17.75 4.88 -11.57
C ILE A 47 17.17 6.29 -11.68
N ALA A 48 16.48 6.76 -10.65
CA ALA A 48 15.90 8.10 -10.63
C ALA A 48 15.68 8.60 -9.21
N GLU A 49 15.31 9.86 -9.07
CA GLU A 49 14.86 10.45 -7.82
C GLU A 49 13.67 11.37 -8.09
N ARG A 50 12.60 11.16 -7.35
CA ARG A 50 11.36 11.93 -7.46
C ARG A 50 11.39 13.09 -6.48
N TYR A 51 10.95 14.27 -6.95
CA TYR A 51 10.82 15.46 -6.12
C TYR A 51 9.39 15.66 -5.67
N GLY A 52 9.20 15.92 -4.37
CA GLY A 52 7.96 16.25 -3.73
C GLY A 52 8.24 17.01 -2.45
N GLU A 53 7.41 16.86 -1.43
CA GLU A 53 7.73 17.37 -0.09
C GLU A 53 9.05 16.78 0.44
N GLN A 54 9.37 15.56 0.02
CA GLN A 54 10.65 14.89 0.28
C GLN A 54 11.15 14.23 -1.00
N ARG A 55 12.48 14.19 -1.17
CA ARG A 55 13.12 13.44 -2.25
C ARG A 55 12.93 11.95 -2.04
N THR A 56 12.55 11.24 -3.08
CA THR A 56 12.29 9.79 -3.02
C THR A 56 13.11 9.08 -4.09
N PRO A 57 14.07 8.25 -3.71
CA PRO A 57 14.84 7.46 -4.65
C PRO A 57 13.96 6.39 -5.31
N ILE A 58 14.25 6.08 -6.56
CA ILE A 58 13.60 5.05 -7.37
C ILE A 58 14.69 4.07 -7.80
N PHE A 59 14.43 2.78 -7.58
CA PHE A 59 15.37 1.71 -7.84
C PHE A 59 14.85 0.78 -8.93
N SER A 60 15.78 0.19 -9.69
CA SER A 60 15.43 -0.87 -10.64
C SER A 60 15.06 -2.15 -9.91
N SER A 61 13.96 -2.77 -10.31
CA SER A 61 13.50 -4.05 -9.78
C SER A 61 14.09 -5.26 -10.54
N VAL A 62 14.69 -5.03 -11.70
CA VAL A 62 15.29 -6.05 -12.56
C VAL A 62 16.67 -5.64 -13.05
N SER A 63 17.50 -6.60 -13.48
CA SER A 63 18.65 -6.30 -14.31
C SER A 63 18.23 -6.31 -15.79
N GLY A 64 18.79 -5.40 -16.60
CA GLY A 64 18.42 -5.33 -17.99
C GLY A 64 18.74 -4.01 -18.65
N LYS A 65 18.13 -3.75 -19.79
CA LYS A 65 18.42 -2.59 -20.62
C LYS A 65 17.29 -1.56 -20.58
N VAL A 66 17.62 -0.31 -20.35
CA VAL A 66 16.67 0.82 -20.47
C VAL A 66 16.30 0.99 -21.95
N VAL A 67 15.00 0.91 -22.27
CA VAL A 67 14.52 0.97 -23.66
C VAL A 67 13.72 2.21 -23.97
N GLY A 68 13.25 2.95 -22.97
CA GLY A 68 12.52 4.20 -23.21
C GLY A 68 11.75 4.70 -22.00
N ILE A 69 10.93 5.72 -22.23
CA ILE A 69 9.97 6.27 -21.28
C ILE A 69 8.60 6.26 -21.95
N GLU A 70 7.60 5.72 -21.27
CA GLU A 70 6.23 5.61 -21.76
C GLU A 70 5.23 6.18 -20.75
N PRO A 71 4.21 6.95 -21.18
CA PRO A 71 3.13 7.36 -20.30
C PRO A 71 2.16 6.20 -20.06
N MET A 72 1.92 5.86 -18.80
CA MET A 72 0.97 4.83 -18.39
C MET A 72 0.11 5.29 -17.21
N GLU A 73 -0.99 4.62 -16.98
CA GLU A 73 -1.79 4.86 -15.78
C GLU A 73 -1.02 4.45 -14.51
N TYR A 74 -1.12 5.31 -13.52
CA TYR A 74 -0.64 5.04 -12.17
C TYR A 74 -1.81 4.51 -11.31
N TYR A 75 -1.52 3.92 -10.17
CA TYR A 75 -2.52 3.29 -9.29
C TYR A 75 -3.77 4.15 -8.99
N SER A 76 -3.69 5.46 -9.16
CA SER A 76 -4.78 6.42 -8.96
C SER A 76 -5.52 6.82 -10.24
N GLY A 77 -5.26 6.13 -11.37
CA GLY A 77 -5.88 6.42 -12.66
C GLY A 77 -5.39 7.69 -13.36
N ILE A 78 -4.27 8.29 -12.90
CA ILE A 78 -3.61 9.41 -13.58
C ILE A 78 -2.51 8.90 -14.50
N LEU A 79 -2.21 9.63 -15.58
CA LEU A 79 -1.09 9.30 -16.46
C LEU A 79 0.20 9.89 -15.89
N VAL A 80 1.24 9.06 -15.79
CA VAL A 80 2.60 9.47 -15.41
C VAL A 80 3.63 8.76 -16.29
N ASP A 81 4.81 9.37 -16.40
CA ASP A 81 5.95 8.78 -17.10
C ASP A 81 6.46 7.53 -16.36
N HIS A 82 6.70 6.45 -17.11
CA HIS A 82 7.32 5.23 -16.63
C HIS A 82 8.60 4.95 -17.41
N LEU A 83 9.69 4.67 -16.69
CA LEU A 83 10.90 4.14 -17.30
C LEU A 83 10.68 2.68 -17.67
N VAL A 84 10.96 2.32 -18.91
CA VAL A 84 10.81 0.96 -19.43
C VAL A 84 12.15 0.26 -19.45
N ILE A 85 12.25 -0.86 -18.76
CA ILE A 85 13.46 -1.69 -18.69
C ILE A 85 13.13 -3.08 -19.23
N GLU A 86 13.85 -3.51 -20.26
CA GLU A 86 13.80 -4.86 -20.80
C GLU A 86 14.63 -5.78 -19.89
N ASN A 87 13.97 -6.76 -19.27
CA ASN A 87 14.57 -7.64 -18.27
C ASN A 87 15.46 -8.70 -18.96
N ASP A 88 16.72 -8.77 -18.60
CA ASP A 88 17.68 -9.79 -19.09
C ASP A 88 17.53 -11.16 -18.37
N LYS A 89 16.67 -11.21 -17.34
CA LYS A 89 16.32 -12.41 -16.52
C LYS A 89 17.49 -13.01 -15.74
N LYS A 90 18.61 -12.28 -15.62
CA LYS A 90 19.80 -12.73 -14.89
C LYS A 90 19.73 -12.39 -13.41
N ASP A 91 18.87 -11.42 -13.03
CA ASP A 91 18.76 -10.90 -11.67
C ASP A 91 20.13 -10.46 -11.09
N SER A 92 20.97 -9.84 -11.93
CA SER A 92 22.25 -9.29 -11.46
C SER A 92 22.01 -8.12 -10.56
N GLU A 93 22.51 -8.18 -9.33
CA GLU A 93 22.29 -7.17 -8.28
C GLU A 93 23.49 -6.23 -8.17
N VAL A 94 23.24 -5.00 -7.67
CA VAL A 94 24.33 -4.15 -7.17
C VAL A 94 24.89 -4.72 -5.88
N ASP A 95 26.11 -4.31 -5.51
CA ASP A 95 26.64 -4.60 -4.18
C ASP A 95 25.84 -3.83 -3.13
N PHE A 96 25.03 -4.56 -2.35
CA PHE A 96 24.23 -3.97 -1.29
C PHE A 96 25.08 -3.73 -0.03
N GLU A 97 24.83 -2.63 0.64
CA GLU A 97 25.55 -2.25 1.85
C GLU A 97 24.63 -2.41 3.09
N PRO A 98 24.68 -3.53 3.82
CA PRO A 98 24.03 -3.65 5.11
C PRO A 98 24.48 -2.56 6.08
N MET A 99 23.61 -2.20 7.04
CA MET A 99 24.05 -1.29 8.10
C MET A 99 25.05 -2.01 9.02
N VAL A 100 26.28 -1.48 9.08
CA VAL A 100 27.33 -1.97 9.97
C VAL A 100 27.55 -0.94 11.08
N GLY A 101 27.64 -1.38 12.32
CA GLY A 101 27.95 -0.54 13.48
C GLY A 101 26.74 -0.18 14.33
N LEU A 102 26.75 1.02 14.93
CA LEU A 102 25.73 1.42 15.89
C LEU A 102 24.37 1.67 15.21
N GLU A 103 23.42 0.85 15.53
CA GLU A 103 22.01 1.01 15.14
C GLU A 103 21.33 2.08 16.01
N THR A 104 21.76 3.33 15.86
CA THR A 104 21.06 4.45 16.49
C THR A 104 19.78 4.78 15.74
N ALA A 105 18.81 5.41 16.40
CA ALA A 105 17.60 5.90 15.75
C ALA A 105 17.92 6.69 14.47
N LYS A 106 18.87 7.64 14.57
CA LYS A 106 19.28 8.49 13.45
C LYS A 106 19.85 7.69 12.27
N ASN A 107 20.68 6.70 12.54
CA ASN A 107 21.30 5.89 11.47
C ASN A 107 20.25 5.02 10.77
N ILE A 108 19.31 4.43 11.52
CA ILE A 108 18.20 3.69 10.95
C ILE A 108 17.33 4.63 10.09
N GLN A 109 16.93 5.79 10.61
CA GLN A 109 16.12 6.76 9.88
C GLN A 109 16.80 7.20 8.57
N SER A 110 18.11 7.47 8.60
CA SER A 110 18.88 7.80 7.39
C SER A 110 18.83 6.66 6.37
N LYS A 111 19.10 5.42 6.81
CA LYS A 111 19.11 4.25 5.94
C LYS A 111 17.76 4.01 5.27
N LEU A 112 16.65 4.15 6.04
CA LEU A 112 15.29 4.03 5.50
C LEU A 112 15.01 5.13 4.46
N GLY A 113 15.51 6.35 4.73
CA GLY A 113 15.40 7.46 3.80
C GLY A 113 16.17 7.22 2.50
N ASP A 114 17.41 6.78 2.59
CA ASP A 114 18.32 6.54 1.46
C ASP A 114 17.81 5.43 0.54
N LEU A 115 17.09 4.44 1.10
CA LEU A 115 16.49 3.34 0.35
C LEU A 115 15.00 3.55 0.04
N GLY A 116 14.44 4.71 0.36
CA GLY A 116 13.06 5.06 0.01
C GLY A 116 11.99 4.20 0.69
N ILE A 117 12.29 3.62 1.86
CA ILE A 117 11.33 2.77 2.58
C ILE A 117 10.15 3.60 3.07
N ARG A 118 8.94 3.05 2.92
CA ARG A 118 7.69 3.77 3.16
C ARG A 118 6.76 3.03 4.10
N GLY A 119 5.92 3.81 4.78
CA GLY A 119 4.73 3.35 5.48
C GLY A 119 3.46 3.74 4.72
N LEU A 120 2.32 3.60 5.36
CA LEU A 120 1.04 4.09 4.87
C LEU A 120 0.62 5.34 5.66
N ASP A 121 -0.07 6.25 4.99
CA ASP A 121 -0.91 7.22 5.67
C ASP A 121 -2.30 6.63 5.98
N GLN A 122 -3.14 7.41 6.61
CA GLN A 122 -4.48 6.97 7.01
C GLN A 122 -5.42 6.69 5.82
N SER A 123 -5.18 7.33 4.67
CA SER A 123 -5.94 7.08 3.44
C SER A 123 -5.53 5.79 2.72
N GLY A 124 -4.52 5.09 3.25
CA GLY A 124 -3.94 3.91 2.61
C GLY A 124 -2.91 4.24 1.54
N LEU A 125 -2.49 5.50 1.44
CA LEU A 125 -1.45 5.91 0.51
C LEU A 125 -0.07 5.69 1.13
N TYR A 126 0.85 5.15 0.34
CA TYR A 126 2.23 4.98 0.76
C TYR A 126 2.94 6.32 0.85
N THR A 127 3.37 6.66 2.04
CA THR A 127 4.17 7.83 2.33
C THR A 127 5.52 7.44 2.92
N ARG A 128 6.50 8.31 2.75
CA ARG A 128 7.79 8.14 3.40
C ARG A 128 7.63 8.30 4.91
N PHE A 129 8.36 7.51 5.69
CA PHE A 129 8.42 7.70 7.13
C PHE A 129 8.94 9.10 7.48
N ASP A 130 8.11 9.90 8.13
CA ASP A 130 8.49 11.24 8.58
C ASP A 130 8.95 11.20 10.04
N PHE A 131 10.24 11.05 10.23
CA PHE A 131 10.87 11.11 11.55
C PHE A 131 11.26 12.56 11.99
N THR A 132 10.92 13.58 11.21
CA THR A 132 11.15 14.97 11.59
C THR A 132 10.15 15.44 12.63
N ARG A 133 8.99 14.81 12.69
CA ARG A 133 7.95 15.05 13.69
C ARG A 133 8.13 14.12 14.89
N THR A 134 7.68 14.55 16.06
CA THR A 134 7.68 13.71 17.27
C THR A 134 6.65 12.60 17.13
N ILE A 135 7.12 11.35 17.07
CA ILE A 135 6.26 10.17 17.04
C ILE A 135 6.03 9.74 18.50
N LYS A 136 4.76 9.64 18.88
CA LYS A 136 4.34 9.19 20.23
C LYS A 136 3.93 7.73 20.22
N HIS A 137 3.33 7.28 19.12
CA HIS A 137 2.82 5.93 18.99
C HIS A 137 2.90 5.44 17.54
N VAL A 138 3.30 4.19 17.36
CA VAL A 138 3.29 3.51 16.05
C VAL A 138 2.27 2.39 16.10
N PHE A 139 1.36 2.35 15.13
CA PHE A 139 0.50 1.21 14.88
C PHE A 139 0.99 0.42 13.66
N VAL A 140 1.23 -0.86 13.87
CA VAL A 140 1.52 -1.80 12.79
C VAL A 140 0.25 -2.54 12.43
N ASN A 141 -0.16 -2.41 11.17
CA ASN A 141 -1.35 -3.06 10.66
C ASN A 141 -1.03 -4.48 10.17
N ALA A 142 -1.45 -5.46 10.94
CA ALA A 142 -1.49 -6.88 10.56
C ALA A 142 -2.95 -7.35 10.38
N VAL A 143 -3.87 -6.41 10.15
CA VAL A 143 -5.27 -6.66 9.82
C VAL A 143 -5.47 -6.51 8.33
N PHE A 144 -6.27 -7.37 7.79
CA PHE A 144 -6.65 -7.35 6.40
C PHE A 144 -7.62 -6.20 6.08
N GLN A 145 -7.10 -5.07 5.59
CA GLN A 145 -7.93 -3.88 5.34
C GLN A 145 -8.64 -3.88 3.99
N ASN A 146 -8.03 -4.48 2.99
CA ASN A 146 -8.37 -4.12 1.62
C ASN A 146 -9.36 -5.05 0.93
N GLN A 147 -9.78 -6.13 1.60
CA GLN A 147 -10.51 -7.17 0.89
C GLN A 147 -11.61 -7.78 1.78
N ALA A 148 -12.76 -7.20 1.68
CA ALA A 148 -13.96 -7.61 2.41
C ALA A 148 -14.31 -9.10 2.31
N PHE A 149 -13.69 -9.82 1.39
CA PHE A 149 -14.07 -11.18 1.00
C PHE A 149 -12.91 -12.18 0.96
N LEU A 150 -11.65 -11.72 1.14
CA LEU A 150 -10.46 -12.57 1.05
C LEU A 150 -9.57 -12.36 2.27
N ASN A 151 -9.32 -13.40 3.01
CA ASN A 151 -8.44 -13.39 4.17
C ASN A 151 -7.03 -13.85 3.77
N VAL A 152 -6.25 -12.97 3.13
CA VAL A 152 -5.02 -13.38 2.45
C VAL A 152 -3.76 -12.71 2.97
N GLU A 153 -3.83 -11.45 3.44
CA GLU A 153 -2.60 -10.71 3.74
C GLU A 153 -1.79 -11.27 4.89
N ASN A 154 -2.41 -11.80 5.92
CA ASN A 154 -1.67 -12.38 7.03
C ASN A 154 -0.93 -13.65 6.63
N ASP A 155 -1.53 -14.43 5.72
CA ASP A 155 -0.90 -15.63 5.19
C ASP A 155 0.18 -15.31 4.15
N LEU A 156 0.08 -14.14 3.47
CA LEU A 156 1.06 -13.71 2.48
C LEU A 156 2.46 -13.51 3.04
N TYR A 157 2.58 -13.13 4.31
CA TYR A 157 3.85 -12.79 4.95
C TYR A 157 4.23 -13.72 6.10
N PHE A 158 3.52 -14.84 6.24
CA PHE A 158 3.73 -15.78 7.34
C PHE A 158 5.12 -16.41 7.34
N ASP A 159 5.65 -16.71 6.18
CA ASP A 159 6.97 -17.26 5.97
C ASP A 159 8.12 -16.29 6.31
N GLU A 160 7.83 -14.99 6.42
CA GLU A 160 8.79 -13.92 6.71
C GLU A 160 8.56 -13.27 8.10
N MET A 161 7.88 -13.99 9.01
CA MET A 161 7.45 -13.41 10.29
C MET A 161 8.63 -13.01 11.18
N ASP A 162 9.73 -13.72 11.15
CA ASP A 162 10.89 -13.42 12.00
C ASP A 162 11.57 -12.12 11.52
N GLU A 163 11.69 -11.91 10.22
CA GLU A 163 12.20 -10.67 9.61
C GLU A 163 11.26 -9.50 9.86
N ILE A 164 9.95 -9.74 9.81
CA ILE A 164 8.94 -8.73 10.12
C ILE A 164 9.06 -8.28 11.57
N ILE A 165 9.17 -9.20 12.51
CA ILE A 165 9.33 -8.90 13.94
C ILE A 165 10.62 -8.11 14.18
N GLU A 166 11.71 -8.48 13.54
CA GLU A 166 12.96 -7.72 13.61
C GLU A 166 12.81 -6.31 13.02
N GLY A 167 12.13 -6.18 11.87
CA GLY A 167 11.80 -4.89 11.26
C GLY A 167 10.96 -4.01 12.18
N MET A 168 10.01 -4.59 12.91
CA MET A 168 9.22 -3.87 13.92
C MET A 168 10.08 -3.41 15.11
N GLN A 169 11.07 -4.20 15.54
CA GLN A 169 12.03 -3.80 16.58
C GLN A 169 12.91 -2.64 16.11
N LEU A 170 13.34 -2.67 14.84
CA LEU A 170 14.08 -1.58 14.21
C LEU A 170 13.22 -0.31 14.09
N LEU A 171 11.94 -0.45 13.72
CA LEU A 171 11.00 0.67 13.67
C LEU A 171 10.76 1.29 15.05
N LYS A 172 10.59 0.46 16.09
CA LYS A 172 10.49 0.91 17.49
C LYS A 172 11.72 1.70 17.90
N LYS A 173 12.91 1.23 17.51
CA LYS A 173 14.18 1.91 17.77
C LYS A 173 14.33 3.22 16.98
N ALA A 174 13.88 3.23 15.72
CA ALA A 174 13.93 4.43 14.87
C ALA A 174 12.94 5.51 15.33
N SER A 175 11.74 5.13 15.72
CA SER A 175 10.69 6.06 16.16
C SER A 175 10.83 6.53 17.60
N LEU A 176 11.60 5.81 18.44
CA LEU A 176 11.72 6.02 19.88
C LEU A 176 10.36 6.02 20.61
N SER A 177 9.41 5.25 20.10
CA SER A 177 8.03 5.28 20.54
C SER A 177 7.48 3.88 20.84
N GLN A 178 6.30 3.82 21.44
CA GLN A 178 5.56 2.59 21.65
C GLN A 178 5.02 2.07 20.32
N VAL A 179 5.08 0.74 20.14
CA VAL A 179 4.56 0.06 18.95
C VAL A 179 3.45 -0.90 19.37
N THR A 180 2.28 -0.75 18.77
CA THR A 180 1.12 -1.64 18.95
C THR A 180 0.78 -2.30 17.63
N VAL A 181 0.57 -3.61 17.66
CA VAL A 181 0.15 -4.40 16.49
C VAL A 181 -1.36 -4.58 16.51
N LEU A 182 -2.00 -4.25 15.39
CA LEU A 182 -3.42 -4.52 15.19
C LEU A 182 -3.53 -5.85 14.44
N VAL A 183 -4.28 -6.81 15.01
CA VAL A 183 -4.47 -8.16 14.43
C VAL A 183 -5.95 -8.53 14.40
N ASP A 184 -6.37 -9.31 13.41
CA ASP A 184 -7.72 -9.86 13.29
C ASP A 184 -7.80 -11.35 13.64
N HIS A 185 -6.68 -12.06 13.56
CA HIS A 185 -6.58 -13.49 13.85
C HIS A 185 -5.70 -13.80 15.08
N ASP A 186 -5.98 -14.93 15.71
CA ASP A 186 -5.20 -15.41 16.86
C ASP A 186 -3.84 -16.00 16.47
N LEU A 187 -3.70 -16.41 15.23
CA LEU A 187 -2.56 -17.21 14.76
C LEU A 187 -1.20 -16.54 14.99
N HIS A 188 -1.14 -15.20 14.88
CA HIS A 188 0.12 -14.45 15.02
C HIS A 188 0.24 -13.67 16.31
N THR A 189 -0.85 -13.58 17.09
CA THR A 189 -0.89 -12.82 18.34
C THR A 189 0.23 -13.22 19.30
N THR A 190 0.45 -14.52 19.45
CA THR A 190 1.45 -15.08 20.38
C THR A 190 2.88 -14.66 19.98
N LYS A 191 3.24 -14.74 18.69
CA LYS A 191 4.58 -14.35 18.23
C LYS A 191 4.88 -12.87 18.48
N PHE A 192 3.92 -11.98 18.24
CA PHE A 192 4.11 -10.55 18.51
C PHE A 192 4.23 -10.27 20.03
N GLN A 193 3.44 -10.94 20.85
CA GLN A 193 3.50 -10.80 22.31
C GLN A 193 4.83 -11.33 22.87
N GLU A 194 5.30 -12.48 22.41
CA GLU A 194 6.61 -13.05 22.78
C GLU A 194 7.76 -12.12 22.38
N ALA A 195 7.63 -11.40 21.26
CA ALA A 195 8.58 -10.38 20.82
C ALA A 195 8.50 -9.06 21.60
N GLY A 196 7.57 -8.94 22.57
CA GLY A 196 7.42 -7.77 23.45
C GLY A 196 6.63 -6.61 22.85
N PHE A 197 5.71 -6.88 21.92
CA PHE A 197 4.79 -5.88 21.37
C PHE A 197 3.42 -5.95 22.02
N ASP A 198 2.78 -4.78 22.17
CA ASP A 198 1.38 -4.71 22.54
C ASP A 198 0.53 -5.13 21.34
N VAL A 199 -0.46 -5.99 21.57
CA VAL A 199 -1.34 -6.51 20.53
C VAL A 199 -2.79 -6.15 20.82
N VAL A 200 -3.46 -5.57 19.83
CA VAL A 200 -4.89 -5.25 19.90
C VAL A 200 -5.64 -6.05 18.86
N LYS A 201 -6.57 -6.88 19.32
CA LYS A 201 -7.46 -7.62 18.44
C LYS A 201 -8.54 -6.72 17.86
N VAL A 202 -8.64 -6.74 16.54
CA VAL A 202 -9.66 -6.07 15.76
C VAL A 202 -10.62 -7.13 15.23
N LYS A 203 -11.92 -6.92 15.32
CA LYS A 203 -12.87 -7.87 14.73
C LYS A 203 -12.74 -7.82 13.20
N PRO A 204 -12.58 -8.97 12.53
CA PRO A 204 -12.56 -9.00 11.08
C PRO A 204 -13.91 -8.52 10.55
N ARG A 205 -13.94 -7.35 9.97
CA ARG A 205 -15.08 -6.75 9.29
C ARG A 205 -14.59 -5.92 8.12
N VAL A 206 -15.49 -5.75 7.17
CA VAL A 206 -15.33 -5.06 5.90
C VAL A 206 -14.86 -3.61 6.00
N ASP A 207 -14.79 -3.04 7.19
CA ASP A 207 -14.63 -1.60 7.35
C ASP A 207 -13.25 -1.19 7.94
N SER A 208 -12.49 -0.43 7.20
CA SER A 208 -11.28 0.25 7.68
C SER A 208 -11.54 1.17 8.89
N ALA A 209 -12.79 1.54 9.12
CA ALA A 209 -13.26 2.24 10.31
C ALA A 209 -12.93 1.51 11.62
N TRP A 210 -12.82 0.19 11.58
CA TRP A 210 -12.44 -0.57 12.75
C TRP A 210 -11.02 -0.29 13.20
N LEU A 211 -10.08 -0.09 12.29
CA LEU A 211 -8.72 0.29 12.64
C LEU A 211 -8.69 1.65 13.30
N TYR A 212 -9.43 2.62 12.78
CA TYR A 212 -9.59 3.93 13.40
C TYR A 212 -10.13 3.78 14.85
N LYS A 213 -11.20 3.01 15.05
CA LYS A 213 -11.77 2.76 16.37
C LYS A 213 -10.81 2.03 17.32
N ALA A 214 -10.03 1.07 16.80
CA ALA A 214 -9.01 0.37 17.58
C ALA A 214 -7.90 1.32 18.02
N MET A 215 -7.37 2.12 17.10
CA MET A 215 -6.36 3.13 17.40
C MET A 215 -6.88 4.19 18.38
N LYS A 216 -8.10 4.72 18.18
CA LYS A 216 -8.75 5.67 19.09
C LYS A 216 -8.88 5.09 20.51
N LYS A 217 -9.23 3.81 20.64
CA LYS A 217 -9.33 3.13 21.95
C LYS A 217 -7.98 3.07 22.66
N VAL A 218 -6.88 2.83 21.93
CA VAL A 218 -5.53 2.77 22.51
C VAL A 218 -5.05 4.16 22.90
N ILE A 219 -5.24 5.15 22.03
CA ILE A 219 -4.80 6.54 22.25
C ILE A 219 -5.65 7.26 23.31
N GLY A 220 -6.94 6.89 23.41
CA GLY A 220 -7.88 7.49 24.38
C GLY A 220 -8.53 8.80 23.94
N THR A 221 -8.25 9.28 22.73
CA THR A 221 -8.82 10.52 22.15
C THR A 221 -9.24 10.30 20.71
N ASP A 222 -10.03 11.23 20.17
CA ASP A 222 -10.32 11.24 18.74
C ASP A 222 -9.05 11.48 17.93
N LEU A 223 -8.96 10.82 16.79
CA LEU A 223 -7.82 10.92 15.89
C LEU A 223 -8.20 11.79 14.69
N PRO A 224 -7.37 12.77 14.32
CA PRO A 224 -7.58 13.56 13.12
C PRO A 224 -7.28 12.76 11.86
N TYR A 225 -7.68 13.27 10.69
CA TYR A 225 -7.30 12.69 9.39
C TYR A 225 -5.77 12.60 9.25
N ASP A 226 -5.04 13.67 9.55
CA ASP A 226 -3.56 13.63 9.62
C ASP A 226 -3.11 13.07 10.99
N LEU A 227 -2.94 11.76 11.07
CA LEU A 227 -2.46 11.06 12.27
C LEU A 227 -1.11 11.60 12.76
N MET A 228 -0.24 12.00 11.85
CA MET A 228 1.08 12.54 12.20
C MET A 228 1.00 13.89 12.91
N SER A 229 -0.08 14.65 12.73
CA SER A 229 -0.30 15.92 13.47
C SER A 229 -0.41 15.71 14.99
N VAL A 230 -0.83 14.54 15.44
CA VAL A 230 -0.91 14.15 16.85
C VAL A 230 0.21 13.20 17.27
N GLY A 231 1.15 12.90 16.36
CA GLY A 231 2.29 12.02 16.60
C GLY A 231 1.95 10.53 16.53
N VAL A 232 0.92 10.16 15.79
CA VAL A 232 0.55 8.76 15.53
C VAL A 232 1.04 8.38 14.13
N MET A 233 1.86 7.33 14.07
CA MET A 233 2.32 6.73 12.82
C MET A 233 1.57 5.42 12.59
N PHE A 234 1.16 5.18 11.35
CA PHE A 234 0.50 3.96 10.93
C PHE A 234 1.31 3.31 9.81
N THR A 235 1.51 2.00 9.86
CA THR A 235 2.31 1.28 8.85
C THR A 235 1.80 -0.15 8.67
N PRO A 236 1.78 -0.67 7.44
CA PRO A 236 1.42 -2.07 7.21
C PRO A 236 2.56 -3.01 7.60
N ILE A 237 2.22 -4.27 7.83
CA ILE A 237 3.15 -5.31 8.25
C ILE A 237 4.31 -5.51 7.24
N HIS A 238 4.03 -5.44 5.95
CA HIS A 238 5.07 -5.62 4.91
C HIS A 238 6.10 -4.48 4.87
N SER A 239 5.75 -3.28 5.34
CA SER A 239 6.76 -2.22 5.52
C SER A 239 7.77 -2.59 6.60
N CYS A 240 7.37 -3.39 7.60
CA CYS A 240 8.31 -3.88 8.60
C CYS A 240 9.33 -4.85 7.98
N LYS A 241 8.90 -5.71 7.05
CA LYS A 241 9.83 -6.54 6.26
C LYS A 241 10.79 -5.67 5.44
N ALA A 242 10.29 -4.64 4.79
CA ALA A 242 11.12 -3.70 4.03
C ALA A 242 12.14 -2.97 4.91
N ILE A 243 11.77 -2.61 6.15
CA ILE A 243 12.69 -2.03 7.14
C ILE A 243 13.80 -3.03 7.51
N HIS A 244 13.44 -4.29 7.76
CA HIS A 244 14.44 -5.34 7.99
C HIS A 244 15.43 -5.42 6.83
N ASP A 245 14.95 -5.56 5.59
CA ASP A 245 15.80 -5.73 4.41
C ASP A 245 16.69 -4.51 4.15
N ALA A 246 16.16 -3.30 4.38
CA ALA A 246 16.93 -2.08 4.25
C ALA A 246 18.09 -2.02 5.25
N VAL A 247 17.86 -2.41 6.49
CA VAL A 247 18.87 -2.31 7.56
C VAL A 247 19.83 -3.50 7.54
N ARG A 248 19.32 -4.72 7.44
CA ARG A 248 20.09 -5.96 7.52
C ARG A 248 20.77 -6.34 6.22
N LEU A 249 20.12 -6.10 5.09
CA LEU A 249 20.61 -6.51 3.78
C LEU A 249 21.06 -5.31 2.91
N GLY A 250 20.71 -4.08 3.29
CA GLY A 250 20.97 -2.89 2.48
C GLY A 250 20.10 -2.82 1.22
N LYS A 251 19.02 -3.59 1.15
CA LYS A 251 18.20 -3.75 -0.06
C LYS A 251 17.02 -2.79 -0.09
N PRO A 252 16.76 -2.10 -1.21
CA PRO A 252 15.51 -1.39 -1.45
C PRO A 252 14.39 -2.39 -1.77
N VAL A 253 13.14 -1.92 -1.77
CA VAL A 253 12.00 -2.73 -2.20
C VAL A 253 12.05 -2.90 -3.73
N THR A 254 12.15 -4.14 -4.20
CA THR A 254 12.21 -4.50 -5.63
C THR A 254 11.05 -5.38 -6.09
N HIS A 255 10.29 -5.95 -5.15
CA HIS A 255 9.12 -6.78 -5.41
C HIS A 255 8.04 -6.53 -4.35
N THR A 256 6.84 -6.95 -4.62
CA THR A 256 5.71 -6.86 -3.71
C THR A 256 4.79 -8.04 -3.86
N ARG A 257 4.07 -8.36 -2.81
CA ARG A 257 3.00 -9.35 -2.84
C ARG A 257 1.67 -8.64 -3.07
N LEU A 258 0.92 -9.11 -4.04
CA LEU A 258 -0.39 -8.56 -4.37
C LEU A 258 -1.41 -9.68 -4.56
N VAL A 259 -2.67 -9.31 -4.38
CA VAL A 259 -3.81 -10.20 -4.65
C VAL A 259 -4.56 -9.71 -5.87
N LEU A 260 -4.78 -10.60 -6.82
CA LEU A 260 -5.69 -10.37 -7.93
C LEU A 260 -7.05 -10.98 -7.58
N MET A 261 -8.03 -10.12 -7.37
CA MET A 261 -9.42 -10.49 -7.07
C MET A 261 -10.23 -10.55 -8.35
N CYS A 262 -11.01 -11.60 -8.50
CA CYS A 262 -11.94 -11.74 -9.62
C CYS A 262 -13.39 -11.70 -9.13
N SER A 263 -14.35 -11.35 -9.99
CA SER A 263 -15.79 -11.42 -9.68
C SER A 263 -16.18 -12.82 -9.19
N ASP A 264 -15.57 -13.85 -9.79
CA ASP A 264 -15.56 -15.21 -9.26
C ASP A 264 -14.40 -15.30 -8.24
N LEU A 265 -14.73 -15.17 -6.96
CA LEU A 265 -13.75 -15.16 -5.87
C LEU A 265 -12.89 -16.43 -5.83
N ASP A 266 -13.41 -17.58 -6.25
CA ASP A 266 -12.67 -18.84 -6.30
C ASP A 266 -11.51 -18.80 -7.32
N SER A 267 -11.53 -17.87 -8.27
CA SER A 267 -10.46 -17.61 -9.24
C SER A 267 -9.41 -16.61 -8.74
N SER A 268 -9.58 -16.02 -7.56
CA SER A 268 -8.62 -15.06 -7.02
C SER A 268 -7.29 -15.73 -6.68
N SER A 269 -6.19 -15.03 -6.83
CA SER A 269 -4.84 -15.58 -6.59
C SER A 269 -3.92 -14.51 -6.01
N ALA A 270 -2.95 -14.95 -5.19
CA ALA A 270 -1.87 -14.10 -4.71
C ALA A 270 -0.61 -14.29 -5.56
N PHE A 271 0.14 -13.20 -5.71
CA PHE A 271 1.33 -13.15 -6.52
C PHE A 271 2.46 -12.43 -5.77
N ASP A 272 3.69 -12.95 -5.91
CA ASP A 272 4.92 -12.23 -5.61
C ASP A 272 5.51 -11.76 -6.94
N VAL A 273 5.57 -10.45 -7.15
CA VAL A 273 5.91 -9.84 -8.44
C VAL A 273 6.98 -8.76 -8.30
N LYS A 274 7.82 -8.61 -9.31
CA LYS A 274 8.74 -7.46 -9.40
C LYS A 274 7.94 -6.16 -9.53
N LEU A 275 8.38 -5.09 -8.86
CA LEU A 275 7.82 -3.76 -9.07
C LEU A 275 7.98 -3.34 -10.54
N GLY A 276 6.94 -2.76 -11.10
CA GLY A 276 6.90 -2.43 -12.52
C GLY A 276 6.36 -3.54 -13.44
N THR A 277 6.03 -4.73 -12.91
CA THR A 277 5.37 -5.78 -13.70
C THR A 277 4.04 -5.26 -14.23
N HIS A 278 3.80 -5.42 -15.54
CA HIS A 278 2.55 -5.00 -16.15
C HIS A 278 1.37 -5.87 -15.70
N ILE A 279 0.23 -5.28 -15.40
CA ILE A 279 -0.93 -6.04 -14.91
C ILE A 279 -1.39 -7.14 -15.89
N ARG A 280 -1.23 -6.91 -17.20
CA ARG A 280 -1.55 -7.92 -18.23
C ARG A 280 -0.72 -9.19 -18.10
N ASP A 281 0.55 -9.08 -17.67
CA ASP A 281 1.40 -10.26 -17.47
C ASP A 281 0.85 -11.13 -16.34
N ILE A 282 0.34 -10.49 -15.27
CA ILE A 282 -0.26 -11.19 -14.13
C ILE A 282 -1.60 -11.83 -14.54
N MET A 283 -2.41 -11.12 -15.32
CA MET A 283 -3.68 -11.65 -15.85
C MET A 283 -3.44 -12.86 -16.77
N HIS A 284 -2.42 -12.78 -17.62
CA HIS A 284 -2.02 -13.86 -18.52
C HIS A 284 -1.62 -15.13 -17.74
N GLU A 285 -0.88 -14.99 -16.64
CA GLU A 285 -0.52 -16.12 -15.76
C GLU A 285 -1.74 -16.80 -15.13
N MET A 286 -2.86 -16.08 -15.03
CA MET A 286 -4.13 -16.68 -14.58
C MET A 286 -4.90 -17.36 -15.70
N GLY A 287 -4.40 -17.33 -16.94
CA GLY A 287 -5.13 -17.85 -18.11
C GLY A 287 -6.41 -17.05 -18.42
N LYS A 288 -6.45 -15.77 -17.97
CA LYS A 288 -7.61 -14.89 -18.17
C LYS A 288 -7.21 -13.76 -19.12
N GLU A 289 -7.77 -13.82 -20.33
CA GLU A 289 -7.85 -12.63 -21.19
C GLU A 289 -9.08 -11.85 -20.74
N TYR A 290 -8.86 -10.69 -20.12
CA TYR A 290 -9.97 -9.82 -19.75
C TYR A 290 -10.41 -9.03 -20.96
N GLU A 291 -11.67 -9.17 -21.31
CA GLU A 291 -12.33 -8.34 -22.31
C GLU A 291 -12.31 -6.87 -21.86
N GLU A 292 -12.32 -5.94 -22.81
CA GLU A 292 -12.26 -4.48 -22.55
C GLU A 292 -13.43 -3.96 -21.68
N ALA A 293 -14.46 -4.78 -21.47
CA ALA A 293 -15.64 -4.42 -20.69
C ALA A 293 -15.49 -4.60 -19.17
N ALA A 294 -14.41 -5.22 -18.68
CA ALA A 294 -14.23 -5.42 -17.26
C ALA A 294 -13.81 -4.13 -16.54
N SER A 295 -14.45 -3.82 -15.42
CA SER A 295 -14.02 -2.76 -14.53
C SER A 295 -12.83 -3.25 -13.70
N ILE A 296 -11.71 -2.51 -13.74
CA ILE A 296 -10.51 -2.81 -12.97
C ILE A 296 -10.34 -1.74 -11.91
N PHE A 297 -10.01 -2.14 -10.70
CA PHE A 297 -9.67 -1.21 -9.63
C PHE A 297 -8.42 -1.67 -8.88
N THR A 298 -7.66 -0.73 -8.34
CA THR A 298 -6.50 -0.98 -7.47
C THR A 298 -6.86 -0.67 -6.03
N GLY A 299 -6.37 -1.47 -5.09
CA GLY A 299 -6.67 -1.32 -3.67
C GLY A 299 -7.97 -2.01 -3.26
N SER A 300 -8.65 -1.44 -2.28
CA SER A 300 -9.85 -2.01 -1.67
C SER A 300 -11.11 -1.83 -2.54
N VAL A 301 -12.05 -2.75 -2.42
CA VAL A 301 -13.41 -2.59 -2.98
C VAL A 301 -14.19 -1.40 -2.39
N LEU A 302 -13.77 -0.88 -1.23
CA LEU A 302 -14.45 0.23 -0.55
C LEU A 302 -13.83 1.59 -0.88
N ASN A 303 -12.50 1.66 -0.93
CA ASN A 303 -11.78 2.92 -1.10
C ASN A 303 -10.64 2.83 -2.14
N GLY A 304 -10.71 1.86 -3.04
CA GLY A 304 -9.77 1.73 -4.15
C GLY A 304 -10.02 2.72 -5.28
N PHE A 305 -9.13 2.71 -6.26
CA PHE A 305 -9.20 3.56 -7.43
C PHE A 305 -9.59 2.76 -8.67
N THR A 306 -10.65 3.18 -9.36
CA THR A 306 -11.03 2.59 -10.64
C THR A 306 -10.03 3.03 -11.72
N MET A 307 -9.48 2.05 -12.43
CA MET A 307 -8.59 2.27 -13.56
C MET A 307 -9.39 2.47 -14.84
N LYS A 308 -8.94 3.35 -15.70
CA LYS A 308 -9.60 3.61 -16.99
C LYS A 308 -9.28 2.54 -18.01
N THR A 309 -8.09 1.94 -17.87
CA THR A 309 -7.58 0.91 -18.77
C THR A 309 -6.87 -0.18 -17.97
N ASN A 310 -6.49 -1.26 -18.66
CA ASN A 310 -5.58 -2.27 -18.11
C ASN A 310 -4.10 -1.96 -18.44
N ASN A 311 -3.78 -0.70 -18.81
CA ASN A 311 -2.43 -0.27 -19.16
C ASN A 311 -1.74 0.40 -17.97
N PHE A 312 -1.47 -0.38 -16.92
CA PHE A 312 -0.74 0.06 -15.74
C PHE A 312 0.20 -1.04 -15.21
N ALA A 313 1.15 -0.64 -14.42
CA ALA A 313 2.13 -1.53 -13.82
C ALA A 313 1.99 -1.57 -12.29
N VAL A 314 2.41 -2.68 -11.69
CA VAL A 314 2.43 -2.85 -10.24
C VAL A 314 3.46 -1.91 -9.64
N SER A 315 3.00 -1.06 -8.75
CA SER A 315 3.84 -0.19 -7.93
C SER A 315 3.74 -0.61 -6.45
N GLU A 316 4.58 -0.03 -5.62
CA GLU A 316 4.54 -0.26 -4.17
C GLU A 316 3.21 0.13 -3.51
N HIS A 317 2.38 0.93 -4.19
CA HIS A 317 1.04 1.33 -3.72
C HIS A 317 -0.06 0.31 -4.00
N ILE A 318 0.25 -0.74 -4.76
CA ILE A 318 -0.74 -1.73 -5.19
C ILE A 318 -0.52 -3.03 -4.41
N SER A 319 -1.33 -3.25 -3.39
CA SER A 319 -1.41 -4.52 -2.65
C SER A 319 -2.50 -5.45 -3.20
N SER A 320 -3.44 -4.90 -3.95
CA SER A 320 -4.52 -5.67 -4.58
C SER A 320 -5.03 -5.02 -5.84
N VAL A 321 -5.50 -5.86 -6.76
CA VAL A 321 -6.19 -5.47 -7.99
C VAL A 321 -7.46 -6.26 -8.07
N GLY A 322 -8.59 -5.59 -8.28
CA GLY A 322 -9.88 -6.24 -8.50
C GLY A 322 -10.32 -6.12 -9.95
N VAL A 323 -10.93 -7.18 -10.45
CA VAL A 323 -11.52 -7.24 -11.79
C VAL A 323 -12.97 -7.66 -11.66
N VAL A 324 -13.88 -6.79 -12.08
CA VAL A 324 -15.33 -6.99 -11.99
C VAL A 324 -15.93 -6.97 -13.40
N ASN A 325 -16.60 -8.03 -13.75
CA ASN A 325 -17.24 -8.18 -15.07
C ASN A 325 -18.69 -7.69 -15.10
N ASP A 326 -19.25 -7.33 -13.93
CA ASP A 326 -20.64 -6.90 -13.83
C ASP A 326 -20.78 -5.39 -14.05
N GLU A 327 -21.77 -4.97 -14.84
CA GLU A 327 -22.18 -3.58 -14.92
C GLU A 327 -22.74 -3.09 -13.58
N VAL A 328 -22.08 -2.13 -12.96
CA VAL A 328 -22.64 -1.43 -11.81
C VAL A 328 -23.69 -0.46 -12.32
N LYS A 329 -24.96 -0.73 -12.00
CA LYS A 329 -26.07 0.18 -12.33
C LYS A 329 -26.15 1.28 -11.28
N GLU A 330 -26.14 2.52 -11.73
CA GLU A 330 -26.42 3.65 -10.86
C GLU A 330 -27.86 3.60 -10.36
N GLU A 331 -28.05 3.65 -9.05
CA GLU A 331 -29.36 3.70 -8.42
C GLU A 331 -29.56 5.04 -7.68
N VAL A 332 -30.79 5.51 -7.69
CA VAL A 332 -31.14 6.75 -6.99
C VAL A 332 -31.13 6.52 -5.49
N CYS A 333 -30.47 7.41 -4.74
CA CYS A 333 -30.45 7.35 -3.28
C CYS A 333 -31.88 7.45 -2.70
N ILE A 334 -32.30 6.43 -1.94
CA ILE A 334 -33.61 6.36 -1.27
C ILE A 334 -33.67 7.14 0.05
N LYS A 335 -32.60 7.80 0.44
CA LYS A 335 -32.49 8.63 1.66
C LYS A 335 -32.79 7.88 2.98
N CYS A 336 -32.39 6.61 3.05
CA CYS A 336 -32.62 5.79 4.24
C CYS A 336 -31.81 6.16 5.49
N GLY A 337 -30.75 6.98 5.35
CA GLY A 337 -29.92 7.45 6.48
C GLY A 337 -28.85 6.47 6.96
N LEU A 338 -28.79 5.24 6.47
CA LEU A 338 -27.82 4.23 6.92
C LEU A 338 -26.37 4.70 6.83
N CYS A 339 -26.02 5.49 5.81
CA CYS A 339 -24.68 6.05 5.68
C CYS A 339 -24.31 7.02 6.81
N ASN A 340 -25.31 7.74 7.39
CA ASN A 340 -25.09 8.59 8.55
C ASN A 340 -24.85 7.75 9.81
N ASP A 341 -25.59 6.65 9.96
CA ASP A 341 -25.50 5.79 11.14
C ASP A 341 -24.20 4.99 11.19
N ILE A 342 -23.68 4.60 10.01
CA ILE A 342 -22.45 3.79 9.94
C ILE A 342 -21.17 4.63 10.03
N CYS A 343 -21.25 5.93 9.83
CA CYS A 343 -20.07 6.81 9.77
C CYS A 343 -19.25 6.74 11.07
N PRO A 344 -17.96 6.34 11.01
CA PRO A 344 -17.12 6.16 12.20
C PRO A 344 -16.73 7.47 12.88
N VAL A 345 -16.73 8.57 12.13
CA VAL A 345 -16.40 9.92 12.62
C VAL A 345 -17.63 10.80 12.84
N GLY A 346 -18.83 10.26 12.57
CA GLY A 346 -20.10 10.93 12.89
C GLY A 346 -20.46 12.11 11.98
N ILE A 347 -19.82 12.27 10.82
CA ILE A 347 -20.30 13.21 9.80
C ILE A 347 -21.59 12.66 9.16
N LEU A 348 -22.26 13.49 8.37
CA LEU A 348 -23.56 13.16 7.77
C LEU A 348 -23.43 13.00 6.23
N PRO A 349 -22.96 11.83 5.71
CA PRO A 349 -22.70 11.64 4.28
C PRO A 349 -23.88 11.96 3.38
N GLN A 350 -25.11 11.57 3.75
CA GLN A 350 -26.33 11.93 2.99
C GLN A 350 -26.50 13.44 2.85
N ASN A 351 -26.27 14.19 3.94
CA ASN A 351 -26.42 15.63 3.93
C ASN A 351 -25.32 16.31 3.12
N ILE A 352 -24.10 15.75 3.16
CA ILE A 352 -22.97 16.20 2.35
C ILE A 352 -23.29 16.01 0.87
N MET A 353 -23.76 14.84 0.49
CA MET A 353 -24.19 14.51 -0.89
C MET A 353 -25.30 15.47 -1.35
N ASP A 354 -26.34 15.70 -0.53
CA ASP A 354 -27.42 16.64 -0.86
C ASP A 354 -26.91 18.09 -1.04
N ALA A 355 -25.92 18.50 -0.24
CA ALA A 355 -25.30 19.83 -0.35
C ALA A 355 -24.45 19.95 -1.63
N GLU A 356 -23.73 18.90 -2.01
CA GLU A 356 -22.93 18.85 -3.25
C GLU A 356 -23.83 18.90 -4.48
N ILE A 357 -24.87 18.04 -4.54
CA ILE A 357 -25.85 18.03 -5.65
C ILE A 357 -26.48 19.42 -5.84
N ARG A 358 -26.75 20.14 -4.75
CA ARG A 358 -27.33 21.51 -4.78
C ARG A 358 -26.28 22.59 -4.93
N SER A 359 -24.99 22.26 -5.01
CA SER A 359 -23.85 23.18 -5.09
C SER A 359 -23.81 24.23 -3.95
N VAL A 360 -24.22 23.83 -2.74
CA VAL A 360 -24.23 24.68 -1.54
C VAL A 360 -22.92 24.51 -0.77
N LYS A 361 -21.84 25.10 -1.27
CA LYS A 361 -20.48 24.93 -0.73
C LYS A 361 -20.34 25.27 0.76
N ALA A 362 -21.00 26.33 1.23
CA ALA A 362 -20.96 26.72 2.64
C ALA A 362 -21.47 25.59 3.55
N ARG A 363 -22.52 24.88 3.14
CA ARG A 363 -23.07 23.77 3.92
C ARG A 363 -22.14 22.55 3.99
N ILE A 364 -21.31 22.32 2.96
CA ILE A 364 -20.30 21.25 2.96
C ILE A 364 -19.29 21.50 4.09
N VAL A 365 -18.87 22.76 4.28
CA VAL A 365 -17.97 23.15 5.38
C VAL A 365 -18.66 22.97 6.73
N ASP A 366 -19.90 23.45 6.86
CA ASP A 366 -20.68 23.34 8.11
C ASP A 366 -20.94 21.88 8.54
N LEU A 367 -20.93 20.94 7.59
CA LEU A 367 -21.08 19.50 7.83
C LEU A 367 -19.77 18.81 8.20
N ASN A 368 -18.69 19.55 8.45
CA ASN A 368 -17.38 19.04 8.83
C ASN A 368 -16.85 17.95 7.86
N THR A 369 -17.01 18.15 6.56
CA THR A 369 -16.59 17.16 5.54
C THR A 369 -15.09 16.85 5.61
N SER A 370 -14.27 17.78 6.09
CA SER A 370 -12.83 17.60 6.31
C SER A 370 -12.47 16.54 7.37
N GLU A 371 -13.42 16.15 8.23
CA GLU A 371 -13.24 15.06 9.20
C GLU A 371 -13.41 13.67 8.57
N CYS A 372 -13.76 13.59 7.29
CA CYS A 372 -13.91 12.32 6.60
C CYS A 372 -12.58 11.56 6.55
N ILE A 373 -12.58 10.31 7.00
CA ILE A 373 -11.40 9.41 6.96
C ILE A 373 -11.38 8.53 5.71
N GLU A 374 -12.21 8.82 4.73
CA GLU A 374 -12.28 8.14 3.42
C GLU A 374 -12.40 6.60 3.52
N CYS A 375 -13.13 6.10 4.51
CA CYS A 375 -13.24 4.66 4.77
C CYS A 375 -14.14 3.90 3.78
N GLY A 376 -14.91 4.61 2.94
CA GLY A 376 -15.77 4.01 1.91
C GLY A 376 -17.03 3.30 2.42
N LEU A 377 -17.40 3.46 3.70
CA LEU A 377 -18.58 2.77 4.26
C LEU A 377 -19.92 3.37 3.82
N CYS A 378 -19.94 4.62 3.45
CA CYS A 378 -21.14 5.33 3.00
C CYS A 378 -21.37 5.19 1.50
#